data_2830a030bf9d898c94d739d50bea847f
#
_entry.id   2830a030bf9d898c94d739d50bea847f
#
_cell.length_a   1.000
_cell.length_b   1.000
_cell.length_c   1.000
_cell.angle_alpha   90.00
_cell.angle_beta   90.00
_cell.angle_gamma   90.00
#
_symmetry.space_group_name_H-M   'P 1'
#
loop_
_entity.id
_entity.type
_entity.pdbx_description
1 polymer ?
#
loop_
_entity_poly.entity_id
_entity_poly.type
_entity_poly.pdbx_seq_one_letter_code
_entity_poly.pdbx_strand_id
1 'polypeptide(L)'
;VKCGDLPLAKIIENTVTTEAVASFVDQLMDIDGSPSDDYEELTQVPVGVIDVGGKTTDCAVLLPGMMVDSSRSGSNDVGVLMLVEAVSAKLRAHLDLDTALPTSAIERALRTGSVKIYGKEQSVKEIVDEEKERLADQIMSAVRTKVGSGVDLDHVLFVGGGAIVLRDQLLKHYPHARVPDQPEFANARG
;
A
#
# COMPACT_ATOMS: atom_id res chain seq x y z
N VAL A 1 13.19 24.99 -15.23
CA VAL A 1 13.09 25.29 -13.80
C VAL A 1 14.49 25.29 -13.23
N LYS A 2 14.98 26.39 -12.63
CA LYS A 2 16.27 26.42 -11.92
C LYS A 2 16.02 26.13 -10.44
N CYS A 3 16.82 25.27 -9.85
CA CYS A 3 16.88 25.09 -8.40
C CYS A 3 18.23 25.66 -7.92
N GLY A 4 18.25 26.96 -7.60
CA GLY A 4 19.49 27.67 -7.27
C GLY A 4 20.46 27.78 -8.47
N ASP A 5 21.75 27.65 -8.20
CA ASP A 5 22.84 27.72 -9.21
C ASP A 5 23.22 26.35 -9.79
N LEU A 6 22.46 25.27 -9.44
CA LEU A 6 22.74 23.94 -9.97
C LEU A 6 22.27 23.83 -11.44
N PRO A 7 23.06 23.19 -12.32
CA PRO A 7 22.62 22.92 -13.68
C PRO A 7 21.37 22.04 -13.65
N LEU A 8 20.37 22.42 -14.47
CA LEU A 8 19.14 21.63 -14.61
C LEU A 8 19.47 20.26 -15.20
N ALA A 9 18.89 19.22 -14.60
CA ALA A 9 18.80 17.93 -15.25
C ALA A 9 18.00 18.09 -16.56
N LYS A 10 18.54 17.57 -17.66
CA LYS A 10 17.84 17.53 -18.95
C LYS A 10 17.11 16.19 -19.02
N ILE A 11 15.79 16.24 -19.11
CA ILE A 11 15.00 15.04 -19.41
C ILE A 11 15.32 14.65 -20.84
N ILE A 12 15.91 13.48 -21.02
CA ILE A 12 16.29 12.92 -22.33
C ILE A 12 15.28 11.87 -22.81
N GLU A 13 14.54 11.28 -21.87
CA GLU A 13 13.51 10.28 -22.14
C GLU A 13 12.43 10.35 -21.05
N ASN A 14 11.20 10.01 -21.39
CA ASN A 14 10.09 9.89 -20.46
C ASN A 14 9.25 8.66 -20.85
N THR A 15 9.09 7.74 -19.90
CA THR A 15 8.25 6.55 -20.05
C THR A 15 7.14 6.59 -19.01
N VAL A 16 5.92 6.25 -19.41
CA VAL A 16 4.77 6.14 -18.50
C VAL A 16 4.57 4.67 -18.16
N THR A 17 4.51 4.38 -16.85
CA THR A 17 4.22 3.04 -16.35
C THR A 17 3.15 3.11 -15.25
N THR A 18 2.65 1.95 -14.79
CA THR A 18 1.71 1.90 -13.66
C THR A 18 2.47 1.98 -12.33
N GLU A 19 1.80 2.47 -11.28
CA GLU A 19 2.40 2.58 -9.93
C GLU A 19 2.91 1.23 -9.42
N ALA A 20 2.14 0.16 -9.64
CA ALA A 20 2.55 -1.20 -9.24
C ALA A 20 3.82 -1.67 -9.96
N VAL A 21 4.00 -1.34 -11.26
CA VAL A 21 5.22 -1.69 -12.00
C VAL A 21 6.40 -0.85 -11.52
N ALA A 22 6.22 0.45 -11.30
CA ALA A 22 7.26 1.31 -10.72
C ALA A 22 7.68 0.77 -9.34
N SER A 23 6.72 0.43 -8.48
CA SER A 23 7.02 -0.17 -7.17
C SER A 23 7.78 -1.50 -7.25
N PHE A 24 7.58 -2.27 -8.32
CA PHE A 24 8.39 -3.47 -8.57
C PHE A 24 9.83 -3.12 -8.93
N VAL A 25 10.02 -2.12 -9.80
CA VAL A 25 11.38 -1.66 -10.18
C VAL A 25 12.16 -1.17 -8.96
N ASP A 26 11.51 -0.49 -8.01
CA ASP A 26 12.12 -0.11 -6.73
C ASP A 26 12.72 -1.32 -5.96
N GLN A 27 12.09 -2.50 -6.04
CA GLN A 27 12.60 -3.71 -5.38
C GLN A 27 13.77 -4.36 -6.12
N LEU A 28 13.98 -3.99 -7.38
CA LEU A 28 15.08 -4.52 -8.20
C LEU A 28 16.36 -3.72 -8.02
N MET A 29 16.30 -2.52 -7.43
CA MET A 29 17.42 -1.59 -7.39
C MET A 29 17.71 -1.16 -5.96
N ASP A 30 18.99 -1.06 -5.64
CA ASP A 30 19.46 -0.42 -4.42
C ASP A 30 19.46 1.11 -4.56
N ILE A 31 19.61 1.81 -3.44
CA ILE A 31 19.56 3.29 -3.39
C ILE A 31 20.64 3.97 -4.26
N ASP A 32 21.72 3.27 -4.56
CA ASP A 32 22.81 3.75 -5.43
C ASP A 32 22.58 3.47 -6.91
N GLY A 33 21.45 2.79 -7.24
CA GLY A 33 21.06 2.42 -8.60
C GLY A 33 21.72 1.11 -9.09
N SER A 34 22.39 0.37 -8.21
CA SER A 34 22.85 -0.99 -8.53
C SER A 34 21.72 -2.02 -8.40
N PRO A 35 21.79 -3.16 -9.09
CA PRO A 35 20.85 -4.26 -8.85
C PRO A 35 20.85 -4.70 -7.39
N SER A 36 19.65 -4.89 -6.83
CA SER A 36 19.47 -5.44 -5.48
C SER A 36 19.88 -6.92 -5.41
N ASP A 37 20.08 -7.42 -4.20
CA ASP A 37 20.36 -8.84 -3.99
C ASP A 37 19.24 -9.76 -4.51
N ASP A 38 18.00 -9.28 -4.53
CA ASP A 38 16.82 -10.00 -5.00
C ASP A 38 16.61 -9.88 -6.54
N TYR A 39 17.42 -9.11 -7.25
CA TYR A 39 17.22 -8.79 -8.67
C TYR A 39 17.06 -10.02 -9.56
N GLU A 40 18.00 -10.96 -9.47
CA GLU A 40 17.98 -12.16 -10.33
C GLU A 40 16.76 -13.03 -10.01
N GLU A 41 16.44 -13.21 -8.73
CA GLU A 41 15.29 -13.99 -8.30
C GLU A 41 13.99 -13.36 -8.80
N LEU A 42 13.74 -12.10 -8.47
CA LEU A 42 12.48 -11.41 -8.79
C LEU A 42 12.24 -11.26 -10.29
N THR A 43 13.30 -11.18 -11.11
CA THR A 43 13.14 -11.04 -12.57
C THR A 43 12.89 -12.36 -13.30
N GLN A 44 13.12 -13.51 -12.66
CA GLN A 44 12.99 -14.83 -13.28
C GLN A 44 11.75 -15.61 -12.85
N VAL A 45 10.96 -15.08 -11.92
CA VAL A 45 9.77 -15.74 -11.38
C VAL A 45 8.53 -14.85 -11.51
N PRO A 46 7.30 -15.44 -11.45
CA PRO A 46 6.07 -14.65 -11.41
C PRO A 46 5.94 -13.91 -10.07
N VAL A 47 5.71 -12.59 -10.15
CA VAL A 47 5.56 -11.71 -8.96
C VAL A 47 4.24 -10.93 -9.06
N GLY A 48 3.45 -10.96 -7.99
CA GLY A 48 2.30 -10.07 -7.81
C GLY A 48 2.70 -8.83 -7.04
N VAL A 49 2.37 -7.64 -7.54
CA VAL A 49 2.57 -6.37 -6.84
C VAL A 49 1.22 -5.72 -6.58
N ILE A 50 0.98 -5.33 -5.34
CA ILE A 50 -0.28 -4.74 -4.87
C ILE A 50 0.07 -3.45 -4.15
N ASP A 51 -0.19 -2.32 -4.81
CA ASP A 51 0.02 -0.98 -4.26
C ASP A 51 -1.27 -0.50 -3.59
N VAL A 52 -1.24 -0.42 -2.26
CA VAL A 52 -2.37 0.05 -1.46
C VAL A 52 -2.20 1.54 -1.20
N GLY A 53 -2.81 2.34 -2.06
CA GLY A 53 -2.81 3.79 -1.97
C GLY A 53 -3.87 4.37 -1.04
N GLY A 54 -4.01 5.70 -1.08
CA GLY A 54 -5.03 6.43 -0.31
C GLY A 54 -6.44 6.17 -0.81
N LYS A 55 -6.68 6.29 -2.11
CA LYS A 55 -7.99 6.16 -2.76
C LYS A 55 -8.14 4.85 -3.52
N THR A 56 -7.06 4.38 -4.14
CA THR A 56 -7.04 3.22 -5.02
C THR A 56 -6.13 2.14 -4.47
N THR A 57 -6.37 0.92 -4.92
CA THR A 57 -5.43 -0.18 -4.85
C THR A 57 -5.13 -0.64 -6.28
N ASP A 58 -3.87 -0.54 -6.66
CA ASP A 58 -3.37 -0.93 -7.96
C ASP A 58 -2.68 -2.28 -7.85
N CYS A 59 -2.86 -3.14 -8.83
CA CYS A 59 -2.19 -4.44 -8.85
C CYS A 59 -1.64 -4.76 -10.25
N ALA A 60 -0.52 -5.45 -10.27
CA ALA A 60 0.07 -6.01 -11.47
C ALA A 60 0.66 -7.39 -11.17
N VAL A 61 0.58 -8.28 -12.16
CA VAL A 61 1.34 -9.52 -12.17
C VAL A 61 2.43 -9.39 -13.21
N LEU A 62 3.67 -9.60 -12.77
CA LEU A 62 4.84 -9.62 -13.63
C LEU A 62 5.27 -11.06 -13.82
N LEU A 63 5.45 -11.45 -15.07
CA LEU A 63 5.97 -12.75 -15.51
C LEU A 63 7.48 -12.68 -15.65
N PRO A 64 8.19 -13.83 -15.75
CA PRO A 64 9.62 -13.86 -16.00
C PRO A 64 10.05 -12.92 -17.14
N GLY A 65 11.15 -12.20 -16.94
CA GLY A 65 11.63 -11.16 -17.86
C GLY A 65 10.87 -9.84 -17.73
N MET A 66 10.21 -9.59 -16.60
CA MET A 66 9.48 -8.36 -16.26
C MET A 66 8.30 -8.05 -17.21
N MET A 67 7.72 -9.06 -17.81
CA MET A 67 6.56 -8.90 -18.68
C MET A 67 5.29 -8.71 -17.85
N VAL A 68 4.57 -7.61 -18.06
CA VAL A 68 3.30 -7.35 -17.38
C VAL A 68 2.18 -8.20 -17.98
N ASP A 69 1.53 -9.03 -17.16
CA ASP A 69 0.29 -9.69 -17.53
C ASP A 69 -0.88 -8.71 -17.43
N SER A 70 -1.27 -8.13 -18.56
CA SER A 70 -2.35 -7.13 -18.62
C SER A 70 -3.70 -7.67 -18.20
N SER A 71 -3.94 -8.98 -18.29
CA SER A 71 -5.20 -9.61 -17.85
C SER A 71 -5.31 -9.70 -16.34
N ARG A 72 -4.15 -9.72 -15.67
CA ARG A 72 -4.00 -9.82 -14.21
C ARG A 72 -3.51 -8.51 -13.57
N SER A 73 -3.72 -7.41 -14.24
CA SER A 73 -3.34 -6.06 -13.77
C SER A 73 -4.56 -5.14 -13.79
N GLY A 74 -4.57 -4.13 -12.93
CA GLY A 74 -5.65 -3.16 -12.89
C GLY A 74 -5.64 -2.32 -11.62
N SER A 75 -6.62 -1.40 -11.54
CA SER A 75 -6.87 -0.49 -10.43
C SER A 75 -8.27 -0.72 -9.87
N ASN A 76 -8.42 -0.53 -8.57
CA ASN A 76 -9.70 -0.61 -7.86
C ASN A 76 -9.87 0.62 -6.97
N ASP A 77 -11.07 1.19 -6.92
CA ASP A 77 -11.40 2.37 -6.11
C ASP A 77 -11.61 2.00 -4.62
N VAL A 78 -10.62 1.33 -4.03
CA VAL A 78 -10.58 0.95 -2.61
C VAL A 78 -9.20 1.32 -2.08
N GLY A 79 -9.15 2.15 -1.04
CA GLY A 79 -7.88 2.61 -0.46
C GLY A 79 -8.00 3.01 1.00
N VAL A 80 -6.88 3.33 1.62
CA VAL A 80 -6.79 3.52 3.09
C VAL A 80 -7.58 4.72 3.63
N LEU A 81 -7.96 5.68 2.79
CA LEU A 81 -8.82 6.79 3.21
C LEU A 81 -10.21 6.31 3.65
N MET A 82 -10.71 5.21 3.10
CA MET A 82 -11.96 4.59 3.55
C MET A 82 -11.87 4.13 5.02
N LEU A 83 -10.69 3.71 5.47
CA LEU A 83 -10.46 3.34 6.87
C LEU A 83 -10.59 4.57 7.79
N VAL A 84 -10.01 5.69 7.38
CA VAL A 84 -10.08 6.95 8.15
C VAL A 84 -11.53 7.37 8.31
N GLU A 85 -12.33 7.32 7.24
CA GLU A 85 -13.75 7.68 7.26
C GLU A 85 -14.57 6.71 8.14
N ALA A 86 -14.37 5.41 7.98
CA ALA A 86 -15.08 4.37 8.74
C ALA A 86 -14.77 4.46 10.24
N VAL A 87 -13.49 4.58 10.61
CA VAL A 87 -13.06 4.73 12.01
C VAL A 87 -13.60 6.03 12.58
N SER A 88 -13.56 7.15 11.83
CA SER A 88 -14.12 8.43 12.28
C SER A 88 -15.61 8.32 12.61
N ALA A 89 -16.39 7.69 11.73
CA ALA A 89 -17.82 7.49 11.93
C ALA A 89 -18.11 6.58 13.14
N LYS A 90 -17.41 5.45 13.27
CA LYS A 90 -17.57 4.52 14.40
C LYS A 90 -17.16 5.14 15.74
N LEU A 91 -16.05 5.88 15.76
CA LEU A 91 -15.62 6.57 16.99
C LEU A 91 -16.59 7.66 17.43
N ARG A 92 -17.12 8.42 16.48
CA ARG A 92 -18.16 9.42 16.77
C ARG A 92 -19.37 8.78 17.45
N ALA A 93 -19.87 7.67 16.91
CA ALA A 93 -21.02 6.95 17.45
C ALA A 93 -20.72 6.29 18.80
N HIS A 94 -19.55 5.62 18.91
CA HIS A 94 -19.15 4.88 20.12
C HIS A 94 -18.91 5.80 21.33
N LEU A 95 -18.36 6.99 21.07
CA LEU A 95 -18.00 7.97 22.10
C LEU A 95 -19.10 9.02 22.33
N ASP A 96 -20.26 8.88 21.66
CA ASP A 96 -21.41 9.80 21.70
C ASP A 96 -21.00 11.27 21.50
N LEU A 97 -20.23 11.51 20.42
CA LEU A 97 -19.72 12.84 20.10
C LEU A 97 -20.67 13.58 19.14
N ASP A 98 -20.95 14.83 19.42
CA ASP A 98 -21.74 15.70 18.53
C ASP A 98 -21.09 15.91 17.16
N THR A 99 -19.76 15.98 17.15
CA THR A 99 -18.95 16.20 15.95
C THR A 99 -17.86 15.14 15.77
N ALA A 100 -17.42 14.94 14.53
CA ALA A 100 -16.30 14.05 14.23
C ALA A 100 -15.00 14.56 14.88
N LEU A 101 -14.13 13.62 15.25
CA LEU A 101 -12.79 13.95 15.71
C LEU A 101 -11.94 14.51 14.55
N PRO A 102 -10.95 15.37 14.84
CA PRO A 102 -10.00 15.83 13.82
C PRO A 102 -9.25 14.65 13.18
N THR A 103 -8.91 14.77 11.90
CA THR A 103 -8.18 13.72 11.15
C THR A 103 -6.91 13.25 11.88
N SER A 104 -6.16 14.18 12.49
CA SER A 104 -4.95 13.85 13.26
C SER A 104 -5.22 12.95 14.47
N ALA A 105 -6.41 13.06 15.10
CA ALA A 105 -6.82 12.17 16.18
C ALA A 105 -7.18 10.77 15.65
N ILE A 106 -7.80 10.69 14.47
CA ILE A 106 -8.09 9.42 13.80
C ILE A 106 -6.80 8.74 13.36
N GLU A 107 -5.86 9.45 12.75
CA GLU A 107 -4.54 8.92 12.38
C GLU A 107 -3.77 8.40 13.60
N ARG A 108 -3.85 9.12 14.71
CA ARG A 108 -3.28 8.65 15.97
C ARG A 108 -3.97 7.35 16.43
N ALA A 109 -5.30 7.29 16.40
CA ALA A 109 -6.05 6.10 16.76
C ALA A 109 -5.65 4.89 15.91
N LEU A 110 -5.48 5.08 14.61
CA LEU A 110 -5.02 4.03 13.69
C LEU A 110 -3.62 3.49 14.02
N ARG A 111 -2.74 4.33 14.56
CA ARG A 111 -1.38 3.94 14.96
C ARG A 111 -1.28 3.36 16.35
N THR A 112 -2.04 3.92 17.32
CA THR A 112 -1.86 3.62 18.74
C THR A 112 -2.99 2.81 19.36
N GLY A 113 -4.13 2.69 18.65
CA GLY A 113 -5.36 2.08 19.20
C GLY A 113 -5.99 2.94 20.32
N SER A 114 -5.65 4.22 20.44
CA SER A 114 -6.18 5.10 21.49
C SER A 114 -6.50 6.51 21.00
N VAL A 115 -7.46 7.17 21.65
CA VAL A 115 -7.81 8.57 21.43
C VAL A 115 -7.83 9.32 22.76
N LYS A 116 -7.61 10.65 22.71
CA LYS A 116 -7.73 11.51 23.87
C LYS A 116 -9.02 12.31 23.80
N ILE A 117 -9.97 12.05 24.72
CA ILE A 117 -11.27 12.71 24.80
C ILE A 117 -11.36 13.44 26.15
N TYR A 118 -11.67 14.73 26.11
CA TYR A 118 -11.71 15.60 27.31
C TYR A 118 -10.48 15.44 28.23
N GLY A 119 -9.29 15.32 27.60
CA GLY A 119 -8.03 15.17 28.34
C GLY A 119 -7.72 13.76 28.84
N LYS A 120 -8.63 12.80 28.71
CA LYS A 120 -8.45 11.40 29.14
C LYS A 120 -8.20 10.49 27.96
N GLU A 121 -7.22 9.59 28.08
CA GLU A 121 -6.93 8.58 27.07
C GLU A 121 -7.96 7.44 27.17
N GLN A 122 -8.49 7.03 26.02
CA GLN A 122 -9.45 5.93 25.89
C GLN A 122 -8.95 4.97 24.82
N SER A 123 -9.01 3.67 25.13
CA SER A 123 -8.72 2.62 24.14
C SER A 123 -9.86 2.50 23.14
N VAL A 124 -9.50 2.48 21.88
CA VAL A 124 -10.42 2.26 20.74
C VAL A 124 -9.86 1.16 19.82
N LYS A 125 -8.96 0.36 20.37
CA LYS A 125 -8.21 -0.66 19.61
C LYS A 125 -9.13 -1.65 18.90
N GLU A 126 -10.17 -2.14 19.56
CA GLU A 126 -11.11 -3.11 18.98
C GLU A 126 -11.81 -2.54 17.74
N ILE A 127 -12.26 -1.28 17.82
CA ILE A 127 -12.90 -0.60 16.69
C ILE A 127 -11.94 -0.44 15.52
N VAL A 128 -10.70 -0.05 15.83
CA VAL A 128 -9.65 0.13 14.81
C VAL A 128 -9.29 -1.19 14.15
N ASP A 129 -9.09 -2.24 14.94
CA ASP A 129 -8.70 -3.57 14.43
C ASP A 129 -9.81 -4.18 13.57
N GLU A 130 -11.08 -4.05 13.99
CA GLU A 130 -12.24 -4.51 13.21
C GLU A 130 -12.33 -3.81 11.85
N GLU A 131 -12.14 -2.47 11.81
CA GLU A 131 -12.19 -1.73 10.56
C GLU A 131 -10.99 -2.00 9.64
N LYS A 132 -9.80 -2.23 10.22
CA LYS A 132 -8.63 -2.67 9.45
C LYS A 132 -8.87 -4.02 8.77
N GLU A 133 -9.41 -4.99 9.51
CA GLU A 133 -9.73 -6.30 8.97
C GLU A 133 -10.76 -6.18 7.84
N ARG A 134 -11.84 -5.43 8.06
CA ARG A 134 -12.89 -5.22 7.06
C ARG A 134 -12.36 -4.57 5.77
N LEU A 135 -11.50 -3.54 5.89
CA LEU A 135 -10.91 -2.92 4.71
C LEU A 135 -9.93 -3.84 4.00
N ALA A 136 -9.10 -4.59 4.73
CA ALA A 136 -8.18 -5.55 4.11
C ALA A 136 -8.96 -6.63 3.33
N ASP A 137 -10.06 -7.15 3.86
CA ASP A 137 -10.93 -8.10 3.16
C ASP A 137 -11.52 -7.48 1.87
N GLN A 138 -11.94 -6.21 1.90
CA GLN A 138 -12.44 -5.50 0.73
C GLN A 138 -11.35 -5.34 -0.35
N ILE A 139 -10.15 -4.90 0.04
CA ILE A 139 -9.00 -4.78 -0.85
C ILE A 139 -8.71 -6.14 -1.48
N MET A 140 -8.60 -7.18 -0.67
CA MET A 140 -8.24 -8.52 -1.14
C MET A 140 -9.32 -9.15 -2.02
N SER A 141 -10.60 -8.87 -1.74
CA SER A 141 -11.69 -9.28 -2.63
C SER A 141 -11.55 -8.65 -4.02
N ALA A 142 -11.24 -7.34 -4.09
CA ALA A 142 -11.03 -6.65 -5.34
C ALA A 142 -9.76 -7.15 -6.08
N VAL A 143 -8.64 -7.29 -5.37
CA VAL A 143 -7.36 -7.75 -5.92
C VAL A 143 -7.47 -9.17 -6.48
N ARG A 144 -8.15 -10.09 -5.79
CA ARG A 144 -8.32 -11.48 -6.23
C ARG A 144 -9.06 -11.63 -7.55
N THR A 145 -9.86 -10.67 -7.95
CA THR A 145 -10.51 -10.68 -9.27
C THR A 145 -9.50 -10.57 -10.42
N LYS A 146 -8.32 -10.02 -10.16
CA LYS A 146 -7.22 -9.84 -11.11
C LYS A 146 -6.07 -10.80 -10.83
N VAL A 147 -5.50 -10.73 -9.65
CA VAL A 147 -4.31 -11.51 -9.26
C VAL A 147 -4.62 -12.98 -9.03
N GLY A 148 -5.87 -13.30 -8.68
CA GLY A 148 -6.29 -14.66 -8.35
C GLY A 148 -5.90 -15.07 -6.92
N SER A 149 -5.75 -16.37 -6.70
CA SER A 149 -5.35 -16.94 -5.40
C SER A 149 -3.86 -16.80 -5.09
N GLY A 150 -3.04 -16.42 -6.08
CA GLY A 150 -1.60 -16.27 -5.96
C GLY A 150 -0.82 -17.58 -5.83
N VAL A 151 -1.43 -18.74 -6.03
CA VAL A 151 -0.75 -20.04 -5.92
C VAL A 151 0.33 -20.28 -6.97
N ASP A 152 0.25 -19.54 -8.06
CA ASP A 152 1.16 -19.57 -9.19
C ASP A 152 2.20 -18.42 -9.17
N LEU A 153 2.19 -17.63 -8.09
CA LEU A 153 3.15 -16.55 -7.88
C LEU A 153 4.20 -16.99 -6.87
N ASP A 154 5.46 -16.73 -7.15
CA ASP A 154 6.55 -17.01 -6.22
C ASP A 154 6.63 -15.94 -5.13
N HIS A 155 6.32 -14.68 -5.47
CA HIS A 155 6.26 -13.57 -4.54
C HIS A 155 4.98 -12.74 -4.68
N VAL A 156 4.52 -12.19 -3.57
CA VAL A 156 3.51 -11.13 -3.54
C VAL A 156 4.06 -9.97 -2.71
N LEU A 157 4.12 -8.79 -3.32
CA LEU A 157 4.62 -7.58 -2.68
C LEU A 157 3.44 -6.63 -2.39
N PHE A 158 3.26 -6.28 -1.11
CA PHE A 158 2.36 -5.20 -0.73
C PHE A 158 3.17 -3.92 -0.55
N VAL A 159 2.85 -2.90 -1.32
CA VAL A 159 3.51 -1.59 -1.34
C VAL A 159 2.49 -0.47 -1.11
N GLY A 160 2.96 0.77 -1.06
CA GLY A 160 2.13 1.94 -0.77
C GLY A 160 1.93 2.21 0.72
N GLY A 161 1.45 3.40 1.04
CA GLY A 161 1.24 3.82 2.44
C GLY A 161 0.19 2.99 3.18
N GLY A 162 -0.80 2.45 2.47
CA GLY A 162 -1.82 1.55 3.02
C GLY A 162 -1.26 0.21 3.46
N ALA A 163 -0.20 -0.28 2.81
CA ALA A 163 0.45 -1.53 3.19
C ALA A 163 1.07 -1.46 4.60
N ILE A 164 1.54 -0.28 5.03
CA ILE A 164 2.03 -0.08 6.42
C ILE A 164 0.88 -0.19 7.42
N VAL A 165 -0.23 0.49 7.12
CA VAL A 165 -1.39 0.59 8.03
C VAL A 165 -2.10 -0.74 8.20
N LEU A 166 -2.15 -1.56 7.14
CA LEU A 166 -2.88 -2.83 7.04
C LEU A 166 -1.94 -4.05 7.01
N ARG A 167 -0.66 -3.90 7.33
CA ARG A 167 0.37 -4.94 7.18
C ARG A 167 -0.09 -6.30 7.72
N ASP A 168 -0.50 -6.32 8.99
CA ASP A 168 -0.84 -7.57 9.68
C ASP A 168 -2.08 -8.25 9.08
N GLN A 169 -3.00 -7.47 8.55
CA GLN A 169 -4.22 -7.96 7.91
C GLN A 169 -3.91 -8.49 6.51
N LEU A 170 -3.17 -7.73 5.71
CA LEU A 170 -2.85 -8.10 4.31
C LEU A 170 -2.01 -9.37 4.22
N LEU A 171 -1.01 -9.53 5.10
CA LEU A 171 -0.14 -10.70 5.11
C LEU A 171 -0.85 -12.02 5.43
N LYS A 172 -2.07 -12.00 5.99
CA LYS A 172 -2.88 -13.21 6.22
C LYS A 172 -3.43 -13.81 4.92
N HIS A 173 -3.54 -13.02 3.85
CA HIS A 173 -4.21 -13.44 2.62
C HIS A 173 -3.32 -14.21 1.66
N TYR A 174 -2.00 -13.94 1.67
CA TYR A 174 -0.99 -14.66 0.88
C TYR A 174 0.16 -15.08 1.79
N PRO A 175 0.37 -16.40 2.00
CA PRO A 175 1.40 -16.90 2.93
C PRO A 175 2.84 -16.51 2.57
N HIS A 176 3.08 -16.23 1.29
CA HIS A 176 4.39 -15.86 0.72
C HIS A 176 4.48 -14.36 0.40
N ALA A 177 3.54 -13.54 0.94
CA ALA A 177 3.59 -12.10 0.74
C ALA A 177 4.57 -11.42 1.68
N ARG A 178 5.14 -10.31 1.21
CA ARG A 178 5.97 -9.43 2.02
C ARG A 178 5.59 -7.96 1.81
N VAL A 179 5.88 -7.15 2.82
CA VAL A 179 5.85 -5.69 2.75
C VAL A 179 7.29 -5.24 2.84
N PRO A 180 7.88 -4.66 1.78
CA PRO A 180 9.26 -4.20 1.79
C PRO A 180 9.47 -3.02 2.75
N ASP A 181 10.72 -2.60 2.91
CA ASP A 181 11.06 -1.42 3.69
C ASP A 181 10.62 -0.15 2.96
N GLN A 182 10.06 0.81 3.73
CA GLN A 182 9.56 2.10 3.21
C GLN A 182 8.64 1.94 1.98
N PRO A 183 7.60 1.09 2.06
CA PRO A 183 6.78 0.73 0.91
C PRO A 183 5.97 1.93 0.37
N GLU A 184 5.79 2.99 1.17
CA GLU A 184 5.10 4.23 0.78
C GLU A 184 5.84 5.06 -0.28
N PHE A 185 7.13 4.81 -0.47
CA PHE A 185 7.94 5.49 -1.47
C PHE A 185 8.28 4.61 -2.68
N ALA A 186 7.84 3.36 -2.69
CA ALA A 186 8.23 2.39 -3.72
C ALA A 186 7.92 2.88 -5.16
N ASN A 187 6.71 3.40 -5.40
CA ASN A 187 6.32 3.90 -6.72
C ASN A 187 7.03 5.20 -7.14
N ALA A 188 7.60 5.96 -6.19
CA ALA A 188 8.32 7.19 -6.47
C ALA A 188 9.82 6.97 -6.69
N ARG A 189 10.38 5.85 -6.21
CA ARG A 189 11.79 5.48 -6.41
C ARG A 189 11.99 4.63 -7.66
N GLY A 190 11.07 3.74 -8.01
CA GLY A 190 11.09 2.93 -9.24
C GLY A 190 10.55 3.67 -10.46
#